data_c3f1f5b2fde5f40100733f341ea75042
#
_entry.id   c3f1f5b2fde5f40100733f341ea75042
#
_cell.length_a   1.000
_cell.length_b   1.000
_cell.length_c   1.000
_cell.angle_alpha   90.00
_cell.angle_beta   90.00
_cell.angle_gamma   90.00
#
_symmetry.space_group_name_H-M   'P 1'
#
loop_
_entity.id
_entity.type
_entity.pdbx_description
1 polymer ?
#
loop_
_entity_poly.entity_id
_entity_poly.type
_entity_poly.pdbx_seq_one_letter_code
_entity_poly.pdbx_strand_id
1 'polypeptide(L)'
;MFSEGMLRGSFGMKVLFVCVQGLSSAIVVSSLKKQAKKENIDMDILAVSIREFEKEIENGCNLAVIAPQVMHKYDYLSKISNERGIPCVLVDKDIYGPRSGMKLLNMVIKAIG
;
A
#
# COMPACT_ATOMS: atom_id res chain seq x y z
N MET A 1 -2.53 -9.22 27.05
CA MET A 1 -2.17 -9.21 26.72
C MET A 1 -2.15 -8.95 26.15
N PHE A 2 -2.21 -9.00 26.02
CA PHE A 2 -2.02 -8.76 25.41
C PHE A 2 -2.23 -8.89 24.74
N SER A 3 -2.37 -8.86 25.15
CA SER A 3 -2.40 -9.12 24.52
C SER A 3 -2.99 -9.27 23.58
N GLU A 4 -3.61 -9.60 23.78
CA GLU A 4 -4.18 -9.71 22.83
C GLU A 4 -4.45 -8.75 21.90
N GLY A 5 -4.96 -7.84 22.16
CA GLY A 5 -5.16 -6.80 21.26
C GLY A 5 -3.99 -6.38 20.64
N MET A 6 -3.05 -6.34 21.35
CA MET A 6 -1.90 -6.00 20.81
C MET A 6 -1.55 -6.95 19.80
N LEU A 7 -1.99 -8.09 19.96
CA LEU A 7 -1.72 -9.04 18.99
C LEU A 7 -2.24 -8.65 17.65
N ARG A 8 -3.40 -8.02 17.68
CA ARG A 8 -3.99 -7.66 16.48
C ARG A 8 -3.16 -6.75 15.70
N GLY A 9 -2.62 -5.73 16.29
CA GLY A 9 -1.79 -4.81 15.59
C GLY A 9 -0.55 -5.46 15.04
N SER A 10 -0.05 -6.48 15.70
CA SER A 10 1.15 -7.12 15.24
C SER A 10 0.91 -7.99 14.02
N PHE A 11 -0.34 -8.32 13.74
CA PHE A 11 -0.64 -9.11 12.57
C PHE A 11 -1.10 -8.28 11.40
N GLY A 12 -1.52 -7.08 11.64
CA GLY A 12 -1.99 -6.22 10.57
C GLY A 12 -0.84 -5.72 9.74
N MET A 13 -1.06 -5.67 8.43
CA MET A 13 -0.08 -5.09 7.53
C MET A 13 -0.58 -3.72 7.14
N LYS A 14 0.28 -2.72 7.25
CA LYS A 14 -0.06 -1.36 6.86
C LYS A 14 0.60 -1.06 5.52
N VAL A 15 -0.22 -0.67 4.56
CA VAL A 15 0.23 -0.37 3.19
C VAL A 15 -0.11 1.08 2.89
N LEU A 16 0.90 1.86 2.49
CA LEU A 16 0.67 3.22 2.03
C LEU A 16 0.59 3.18 0.51
N PHE A 17 -0.55 3.56 -0.03
CA PHE A 17 -0.80 3.57 -1.46
C PHE A 17 -0.69 4.99 -1.95
N VAL A 18 0.41 5.32 -2.60
CA VAL A 18 0.70 6.69 -3.02
C VAL A 18 0.11 6.96 -4.39
N CYS A 19 -0.70 7.98 -4.48
CA CYS A 19 -1.37 8.32 -5.74
C CYS A 19 -1.56 9.82 -5.83
N VAL A 20 -2.01 10.26 -6.98
CA VAL A 20 -2.43 11.64 -7.16
C VAL A 20 -3.81 11.72 -6.52
N GLN A 21 -4.15 12.82 -5.90
CA GLN A 21 -5.48 12.98 -5.37
C GLN A 21 -6.49 12.78 -6.49
N GLY A 22 -7.35 11.80 -6.33
CA GLY A 22 -8.31 11.53 -7.36
C GLY A 22 -9.19 10.34 -7.04
N LEU A 23 -10.33 10.28 -7.71
CA LEU A 23 -11.31 9.26 -7.46
C LEU A 23 -10.90 7.88 -7.98
N SER A 24 -10.08 7.83 -9.00
CA SER A 24 -9.68 6.54 -9.59
C SER A 24 -8.87 5.70 -8.61
N SER A 25 -8.02 6.33 -7.82
CA SER A 25 -7.24 5.57 -6.86
C SER A 25 -8.11 5.01 -5.76
N ALA A 26 -9.17 5.72 -5.39
CA ALA A 26 -10.10 5.23 -4.37
C ALA A 26 -10.75 3.93 -4.81
N ILE A 27 -11.09 3.82 -6.10
CA ILE A 27 -11.71 2.62 -6.65
C ILE A 27 -10.74 1.44 -6.60
N VAL A 28 -9.50 1.69 -6.98
CA VAL A 28 -8.47 0.65 -6.99
C VAL A 28 -8.16 0.18 -5.57
N VAL A 29 -8.02 1.12 -4.64
CA VAL A 29 -7.76 0.80 -3.25
C VAL A 29 -8.92 0.01 -2.65
N SER A 30 -10.15 0.40 -2.98
CA SER A 30 -11.33 -0.31 -2.51
C SER A 30 -11.34 -1.74 -3.02
N SER A 31 -10.97 -1.95 -4.28
CA SER A 31 -10.90 -3.27 -4.87
C SER A 31 -9.86 -4.14 -4.15
N LEU A 32 -8.72 -3.56 -3.83
CA LEU A 32 -7.67 -4.27 -3.12
C LEU A 32 -8.12 -4.65 -1.71
N LYS A 33 -8.78 -3.71 -1.01
CA LYS A 33 -9.30 -3.97 0.33
C LYS A 33 -10.31 -5.10 0.32
N LYS A 34 -11.21 -5.11 -0.65
CA LYS A 34 -12.20 -6.16 -0.77
C LYS A 34 -11.57 -7.51 -0.99
N GLN A 35 -10.56 -7.55 -1.85
CA GLN A 35 -9.89 -8.79 -2.15
C GLN A 35 -9.14 -9.32 -0.93
N ALA A 36 -8.46 -8.44 -0.20
CA ALA A 36 -7.76 -8.84 1.01
C ALA A 36 -8.73 -9.42 2.03
N LYS A 37 -9.89 -8.81 2.18
CA LYS A 37 -10.91 -9.29 3.10
C LYS A 37 -11.41 -10.66 2.69
N LYS A 38 -11.61 -10.90 1.40
CA LYS A 38 -12.05 -12.18 0.89
C LYS A 38 -11.05 -13.29 1.21
N GLU A 39 -9.77 -12.94 1.19
CA GLU A 39 -8.70 -13.90 1.45
C GLU A 39 -8.34 -13.98 2.93
N ASN A 40 -9.10 -13.31 3.79
CA ASN A 40 -8.86 -13.28 5.23
C ASN A 40 -7.48 -12.72 5.59
N ILE A 41 -7.04 -11.75 4.82
CA ILE A 41 -5.76 -11.09 5.07
C ILE A 41 -6.03 -9.77 5.77
N ASP A 42 -5.45 -9.58 6.95
CA ASP A 42 -5.60 -8.36 7.70
C ASP A 42 -4.63 -7.31 7.14
N MET A 43 -5.16 -6.39 6.38
CA MET A 43 -4.35 -5.40 5.69
C MET A 43 -5.04 -4.03 5.78
N ASP A 44 -4.30 -3.06 6.28
CA ASP A 44 -4.77 -1.69 6.37
C ASP A 44 -4.14 -0.90 5.23
N ILE A 45 -4.94 -0.46 4.30
CA ILE A 45 -4.46 0.25 3.11
C ILE A 45 -4.91 1.69 3.19
N LEU A 46 -3.93 2.59 3.20
CA LEU A 46 -4.20 4.02 3.28
C LEU A 46 -3.76 4.69 1.98
N ALA A 47 -4.71 5.30 1.28
CA ALA A 47 -4.42 6.04 0.06
C ALA A 47 -3.93 7.43 0.46
N VAL A 48 -2.76 7.80 -0.01
CA VAL A 48 -2.15 9.07 0.36
C VAL A 48 -1.57 9.77 -0.86
N SER A 49 -1.48 11.10 -0.77
CA SER A 49 -0.78 11.87 -1.79
C SER A 49 0.71 11.79 -1.47
N ILE A 50 1.53 12.32 -2.37
CA ILE A 50 2.98 12.35 -2.15
C ILE A 50 3.31 13.09 -0.86
N ARG A 51 2.64 14.21 -0.64
CA ARG A 51 2.87 15.03 0.54
C ARG A 51 2.46 14.29 1.82
N GLU A 52 1.33 13.60 1.78
CA GLU A 52 0.86 12.83 2.92
C GLU A 52 1.78 11.63 3.18
N PHE A 53 2.31 11.04 2.12
CA PHE A 53 3.23 9.93 2.23
C PHE A 53 4.48 10.33 3.02
N GLU A 54 5.00 11.53 2.75
CA GLU A 54 6.19 12.03 3.43
C GLU A 54 5.98 12.11 4.94
N LYS A 55 4.74 12.38 5.35
CA LYS A 55 4.41 12.44 6.78
C LYS A 55 4.10 11.06 7.35
N GLU A 56 3.27 10.31 6.63
CA GLU A 56 2.82 9.02 7.14
C GLU A 56 3.91 7.98 7.25
N ILE A 57 4.92 8.06 6.40
CA ILE A 57 5.97 7.07 6.44
C ILE A 57 6.76 7.14 7.74
N GLU A 58 6.72 8.27 8.42
CA GLU A 58 7.39 8.41 9.70
C GLU A 58 6.69 7.59 10.78
N ASN A 59 5.41 7.32 10.59
CA ASN A 59 4.65 6.48 11.51
C ASN A 59 4.87 5.01 11.24
N GLY A 60 5.56 4.70 10.15
CA GLY A 60 5.88 3.33 9.80
C GLY A 60 4.80 2.64 8.97
N CYS A 61 5.23 1.74 8.12
CA CYS A 61 4.32 0.90 7.36
C CYS A 61 5.12 -0.31 6.88
N ASN A 62 4.40 -1.28 6.33
CA ASN A 62 5.04 -2.51 5.86
C ASN A 62 5.40 -2.45 4.38
N LEU A 63 4.71 -1.61 3.64
CA LEU A 63 4.95 -1.51 2.20
C LEU A 63 4.47 -0.16 1.68
N ALA A 64 5.21 0.39 0.73
CA ALA A 64 4.79 1.58 0.00
C ALA A 64 4.49 1.14 -1.43
N VAL A 65 3.30 1.44 -1.90
CA VAL A 65 2.85 1.10 -3.25
C VAL A 65 2.65 2.38 -4.02
N ILE A 66 3.30 2.49 -5.16
CA ILE A 66 3.29 3.72 -5.95
C ILE A 66 2.38 3.54 -7.16
N ALA A 67 1.37 4.37 -7.29
CA ALA A 67 0.44 4.31 -8.41
C ALA A 67 1.13 4.76 -9.70
N PRO A 68 0.69 4.24 -10.85
CA PRO A 68 1.33 4.59 -12.14
C PRO A 68 1.27 6.09 -12.44
N GLN A 69 0.25 6.78 -11.93
CA GLN A 69 0.11 8.20 -12.19
C GLN A 69 1.24 9.05 -11.58
N VAL A 70 1.92 8.52 -10.57
CA VAL A 70 3.03 9.21 -9.92
C VAL A 70 4.35 8.48 -10.14
N MET A 71 4.43 7.68 -11.18
CA MET A 71 5.64 6.90 -11.48
C MET A 71 6.87 7.78 -11.66
N HIS A 72 6.68 9.02 -12.11
CA HIS A 72 7.78 9.96 -12.29
C HIS A 72 8.44 10.35 -10.96
N LYS A 73 7.78 10.06 -9.85
CA LYS A 73 8.33 10.32 -8.51
C LYS A 73 8.81 9.04 -7.83
N TYR A 74 8.80 7.93 -8.55
CA TYR A 74 9.15 6.65 -7.95
C TYR A 74 10.53 6.66 -7.30
N ASP A 75 11.54 7.20 -7.98
CA ASP A 75 12.90 7.20 -7.44
C ASP A 75 12.96 7.97 -6.12
N TYR A 76 12.29 9.11 -6.06
CA TYR A 76 12.24 9.93 -4.86
C TYR A 76 11.51 9.20 -3.72
N LEU A 77 10.36 8.63 -4.02
CA LEU A 77 9.56 7.93 -3.01
C LEU A 77 10.24 6.65 -2.54
N SER A 78 10.85 5.94 -3.46
CA SER A 78 11.57 4.72 -3.17
C SER A 78 12.76 5.00 -2.24
N LYS A 79 13.45 6.11 -2.48
CA LYS A 79 14.58 6.49 -1.64
C LYS A 79 14.12 6.71 -0.21
N ILE A 80 13.02 7.44 -0.02
CA ILE A 80 12.47 7.70 1.30
C ILE A 80 12.11 6.39 2.00
N SER A 81 11.47 5.49 1.28
CA SER A 81 11.07 4.20 1.82
C SER A 81 12.28 3.37 2.22
N ASN A 82 13.27 3.30 1.33
CA ASN A 82 14.45 2.48 1.57
C ASN A 82 15.27 2.96 2.75
N GLU A 83 15.31 4.27 2.96
CA GLU A 83 16.02 4.84 4.11
C GLU A 83 15.40 4.37 5.43
N ARG A 84 14.16 3.95 5.40
CA ARG A 84 13.46 3.46 6.58
C ARG A 84 13.29 1.95 6.58
N GLY A 85 13.93 1.28 5.63
CA GLY A 85 13.85 -0.18 5.54
C GLY A 85 12.49 -0.68 5.08
N ILE A 86 11.73 0.16 4.37
CA ILE A 86 10.39 -0.20 3.90
C ILE A 86 10.45 -0.49 2.41
N PRO A 87 9.98 -1.66 1.97
CA PRO A 87 9.96 -1.96 0.53
C PRO A 87 9.00 -1.03 -0.21
N CYS A 88 9.35 -0.72 -1.43
CA CYS A 88 8.58 0.19 -2.26
C CYS A 88 8.41 -0.44 -3.63
N VAL A 89 7.18 -0.51 -4.12
CA VAL A 89 6.89 -1.10 -5.44
C VAL A 89 6.07 -0.15 -6.29
N LEU A 90 6.29 -0.22 -7.58
CA LEU A 90 5.55 0.57 -8.55
C LEU A 90 4.51 -0.32 -9.21
N VAL A 91 3.26 0.13 -9.22
CA VAL A 91 2.19 -0.63 -9.86
C VAL A 91 2.25 -0.43 -11.36
N ASP A 92 2.23 -1.55 -12.09
CA ASP A 92 2.15 -1.51 -13.53
C ASP A 92 0.76 -1.03 -13.92
N LYS A 93 0.66 -0.14 -14.89
CA LYS A 93 -0.63 0.38 -15.34
C LYS A 93 -1.57 -0.72 -15.82
N ASP A 94 -1.03 -1.84 -16.27
CA ASP A 94 -1.85 -2.96 -16.74
C ASP A 94 -2.62 -3.65 -15.62
N ILE A 95 -2.16 -3.50 -14.38
CA ILE A 95 -2.86 -4.10 -13.25
C ILE A 95 -3.44 -3.02 -12.33
N TYR A 96 -3.53 -1.80 -12.81
CA TYR A 96 -4.09 -0.70 -12.04
C TYR A 96 -5.53 -0.44 -12.50
N GLY A 97 -6.48 -1.13 -11.92
CA GLY A 97 -7.88 -0.97 -12.28
C GLY A 97 -8.80 -1.65 -11.29
N PRO A 98 -10.11 -1.40 -11.41
CA PRO A 98 -11.08 -1.92 -10.43
C PRO A 98 -11.21 -3.44 -10.47
N ARG A 99 -10.79 -4.08 -11.56
CA ARG A 99 -10.85 -5.53 -11.68
C ARG A 99 -9.52 -6.21 -11.36
N SER A 100 -8.53 -5.44 -10.95
CA SER A 100 -7.20 -5.96 -10.71
C SER A 100 -6.91 -6.26 -9.25
N GLY A 101 -7.95 -6.32 -8.41
CA GLY A 101 -7.78 -6.53 -6.99
C GLY A 101 -6.91 -7.73 -6.65
N MET A 102 -7.14 -8.86 -7.31
CA MET A 102 -6.38 -10.07 -7.03
C MET A 102 -4.93 -9.94 -7.45
N LYS A 103 -4.69 -9.36 -8.61
CA LYS A 103 -3.31 -9.16 -9.10
C LYS A 103 -2.56 -8.19 -8.20
N LEU A 104 -3.24 -7.13 -7.77
CA LEU A 104 -2.66 -6.17 -6.84
C LEU A 104 -2.36 -6.82 -5.51
N LEU A 105 -3.28 -7.63 -5.00
CA LEU A 105 -3.09 -8.30 -3.73
C LEU A 105 -1.89 -9.23 -3.80
N ASN A 106 -1.77 -10.00 -4.88
CA ASN A 106 -0.64 -10.90 -5.06
C ASN A 106 0.68 -10.12 -5.09
N MET A 107 0.69 -8.98 -5.77
CA MET A 107 1.88 -8.14 -5.84
C MET A 107 2.26 -7.63 -4.45
N VAL A 108 1.28 -7.19 -3.68
CA VAL A 108 1.50 -6.66 -2.35
C VAL A 108 2.05 -7.75 -1.41
N ILE A 109 1.43 -8.92 -1.41
CA ILE A 109 1.86 -10.03 -0.58
C ILE A 109 3.29 -10.44 -0.92
N LYS A 110 3.58 -10.50 -2.20
CA LYS A 110 4.90 -10.90 -2.66
C LYS A 110 5.97 -9.88 -2.26
N ALA A 111 5.62 -8.61 -2.29
CA ALA A 111 6.54 -7.54 -1.94
C ALA A 111 6.83 -7.48 -0.44
N ILE A 112 5.84 -7.82 0.37
CA ILE A 112 6.01 -7.80 1.81
C ILE A 112 6.83 -9.01 2.26
N GLY A 113 6.70 -10.07 1.54
CA GLY A 113 7.50 -11.21 1.80
C GLY A 113 6.83 -12.37 2.28
#